data_bd00df33fe191352aca426d8c9a58a5b
#
_entry.id   bd00df33fe191352aca426d8c9a58a5b
#
_cell.length_a   1.000
_cell.length_b   1.000
_cell.length_c   1.000
_cell.angle_alpha   90.00
_cell.angle_beta   90.00
_cell.angle_gamma   90.00
#
_symmetry.space_group_name_H-M   'P 1'
#
loop_
_entity.id
_entity.type
_entity.pdbx_description
1 polymer ?
#
loop_
_entity_poly.entity_id
_entity_poly.type
_entity_poly.pdbx_seq_one_letter_code
_entity_poly.pdbx_strand_id
1 'polypeptide(L)'
;MSLLLRLSLLSVFLTFSTLKAQEKPTNLAYSVSMERAPEHLYHVELTSTNSAKILDFKMCAWTPGYYQLLDFAGAVQDFEVQDAKGSTLKWEKSAQNSWRVYNDQGGTLKISYNVKAVVPFVGNVYLDENRGYITPGGLFMYLDQELRNPVTIEMKPYSKWTDLVATGLDTIPGKYHVYKADDFDVLYDSPFLMGQLEVLPSFNVQGKPHHFIGYKLPEFDRQAFMDALKKIVTTGANLIGEIPYSHYTFLSIGDGGGGIEHLNSSSLSFSGGEGFNTPEARKKLYNFIAHEYFHHYNVKRIRPIELGPFDYSKETRTNMLWVSEGFTVYYEYLITRRAGLMTPSDMFTDLQTNLRNYENKPGHLYQSATQSSYYTWGDGPFGRVNDEINKTISYYDKGPILGLMLDFNIRHATRNKKSLDDVMRLLYYKYYKQLKRGFTEQEFRKECEKMAGTQLNELFDYASTVKAPNYPKFFAYGGLQIDTNKVVTSTIWDGLNVRQDGDTLRINTVDYQSPAWNAGIRSHTVILTVNGVRASRNVLFRTYEDAQPGAFIRLGLEKDGIKKEVKVKMTELREKNYKITPMQHMDALQSSIYKSWIGK
;
A
#
# COMPACT_ATOMS: atom_id res chain seq x y z
N MET A 1 -3.03 -13.30 87.00
CA MET A 1 -4.32 -12.92 86.43
C MET A 1 -4.00 -12.63 84.95
N SER A 2 -4.15 -13.64 84.12
CA SER A 2 -3.75 -13.63 82.67
C SER A 2 -5.00 -13.49 81.83
N LEU A 3 -5.01 -12.50 80.95
CA LEU A 3 -6.08 -12.30 80.00
C LEU A 3 -5.57 -12.79 78.62
N LEU A 4 -6.12 -13.89 78.14
CA LEU A 4 -5.86 -14.48 76.84
C LEU A 4 -6.71 -13.73 75.79
N LEU A 5 -6.04 -13.03 74.81
CA LEU A 5 -6.65 -12.44 73.62
C LEU A 5 -6.66 -13.49 72.53
N ARG A 6 -7.84 -13.94 72.09
CA ARG A 6 -7.99 -14.80 70.90
C ARG A 6 -8.09 -13.90 69.66
N LEU A 7 -7.11 -13.93 68.76
CA LEU A 7 -7.20 -13.40 67.41
C LEU A 7 -7.90 -14.45 66.52
N SER A 8 -9.08 -14.12 66.02
CA SER A 8 -9.74 -14.85 64.94
C SER A 8 -9.30 -14.29 63.60
N LEU A 9 -8.52 -15.07 62.84
CA LEU A 9 -8.21 -14.79 61.44
C LEU A 9 -9.48 -15.02 60.59
N LEU A 10 -10.00 -13.96 60.02
CA LEU A 10 -11.05 -13.99 59.01
C LEU A 10 -10.37 -14.08 57.63
N SER A 11 -10.35 -15.28 57.05
CA SER A 11 -9.85 -15.52 55.67
C SER A 11 -10.91 -15.04 54.68
N VAL A 12 -10.69 -13.88 54.05
CA VAL A 12 -11.53 -13.40 52.95
C VAL A 12 -11.04 -14.09 51.67
N PHE A 13 -11.78 -15.09 51.22
CA PHE A 13 -11.61 -15.64 49.86
C PHE A 13 -12.15 -14.65 48.87
N LEU A 14 -11.26 -13.88 48.20
CA LEU A 14 -11.58 -13.12 47.01
C LEU A 14 -11.72 -14.09 45.82
N THR A 15 -12.93 -14.47 45.49
CA THR A 15 -13.24 -15.14 44.23
C THR A 15 -13.11 -14.11 43.10
N PHE A 16 -12.01 -14.17 42.34
CA PHE A 16 -11.92 -13.47 41.08
C PHE A 16 -12.88 -14.14 40.08
N SER A 17 -14.08 -13.62 39.97
CA SER A 17 -14.96 -13.89 38.84
C SER A 17 -14.34 -13.19 37.61
N THR A 18 -13.72 -13.95 36.75
CA THR A 18 -13.40 -13.47 35.40
C THR A 18 -14.72 -13.17 34.70
N LEU A 19 -15.09 -11.90 34.65
CA LEU A 19 -16.11 -11.42 33.73
C LEU A 19 -15.61 -11.74 32.31
N LYS A 20 -16.06 -12.86 31.75
CA LYS A 20 -16.01 -13.05 30.31
C LYS A 20 -16.80 -11.90 29.71
N ALA A 21 -16.16 -11.01 28.97
CA ALA A 21 -16.84 -10.01 28.19
C ALA A 21 -17.90 -10.74 27.35
N GLN A 22 -19.17 -10.37 27.53
CA GLN A 22 -20.29 -10.96 26.81
C GLN A 22 -20.06 -10.59 25.33
N GLU A 23 -19.76 -11.58 24.48
CA GLU A 23 -19.57 -11.35 23.04
C GLU A 23 -20.84 -10.68 22.50
N LYS A 24 -20.66 -9.55 21.79
CA LYS A 24 -21.77 -8.92 21.07
C LYS A 24 -22.34 -9.93 20.07
N PRO A 25 -23.65 -10.12 19.98
CA PRO A 25 -24.25 -11.00 19.00
C PRO A 25 -23.90 -10.50 17.58
N THR A 26 -23.54 -11.42 16.70
CA THR A 26 -23.33 -11.12 15.29
C THR A 26 -24.69 -10.96 14.62
N ASN A 27 -24.98 -9.74 14.14
CA ASN A 27 -26.22 -9.47 13.40
C ASN A 27 -26.10 -9.76 11.91
N LEU A 28 -24.86 -9.88 11.41
CA LEU A 28 -24.54 -10.18 10.01
C LEU A 28 -23.67 -11.44 9.92
N ALA A 29 -24.09 -12.37 9.06
CA ALA A 29 -23.34 -13.58 8.76
C ALA A 29 -23.35 -13.84 7.26
N TYR A 30 -22.16 -14.14 6.70
CA TYR A 30 -21.98 -14.43 5.28
C TYR A 30 -21.63 -15.90 5.06
N SER A 31 -22.13 -16.45 3.94
CA SER A 31 -21.67 -17.70 3.34
C SER A 31 -21.31 -17.44 1.89
N VAL A 32 -20.10 -17.81 1.49
CA VAL A 32 -19.55 -17.54 0.16
C VAL A 32 -19.27 -18.87 -0.54
N SER A 33 -19.92 -19.12 -1.68
CA SER A 33 -19.70 -20.29 -2.52
C SER A 33 -18.95 -19.94 -3.79
N MET A 34 -18.01 -20.82 -4.18
CA MET A 34 -17.18 -20.70 -5.39
C MET A 34 -17.47 -21.78 -6.42
N GLU A 35 -18.59 -22.52 -6.32
CA GLU A 35 -18.94 -23.60 -7.26
C GLU A 35 -19.13 -23.09 -8.70
N ARG A 36 -19.37 -21.77 -8.88
CA ARG A 36 -19.45 -21.13 -10.19
C ARG A 36 -18.11 -20.50 -10.64
N ALA A 37 -16.99 -21.06 -10.17
CA ALA A 37 -15.64 -20.61 -10.56
C ALA A 37 -15.40 -20.59 -12.09
N PRO A 38 -15.85 -21.57 -12.89
CA PRO A 38 -15.75 -21.51 -14.35
C PRO A 38 -16.48 -20.32 -14.99
N GLU A 39 -17.49 -19.78 -14.31
CA GLU A 39 -18.26 -18.61 -14.74
C GLU A 39 -17.71 -17.30 -14.17
N HIS A 40 -16.64 -17.36 -13.35
CA HIS A 40 -16.09 -16.23 -12.61
C HIS A 40 -17.10 -15.56 -11.67
N LEU A 41 -17.98 -16.32 -11.03
CA LEU A 41 -19.04 -15.82 -10.17
C LEU A 41 -18.89 -16.34 -8.74
N TYR A 42 -18.64 -15.44 -7.79
CA TYR A 42 -18.90 -15.71 -6.38
C TYR A 42 -20.39 -15.66 -6.12
N HIS A 43 -20.91 -16.62 -5.37
CA HIS A 43 -22.25 -16.56 -4.82
C HIS A 43 -22.19 -16.24 -3.33
N VAL A 44 -22.87 -15.19 -2.89
CA VAL A 44 -22.89 -14.71 -1.51
C VAL A 44 -24.29 -14.82 -0.94
N GLU A 45 -24.41 -15.49 0.20
CA GLU A 45 -25.59 -15.47 1.04
C GLU A 45 -25.28 -14.63 2.29
N LEU A 46 -26.09 -13.63 2.57
CA LEU A 46 -25.99 -12.77 3.74
C LEU A 46 -27.24 -12.95 4.61
N THR A 47 -27.07 -13.35 5.85
CA THR A 47 -28.12 -13.33 6.85
C THR A 47 -27.98 -12.08 7.71
N SER A 48 -29.06 -11.31 7.82
CA SER A 48 -29.12 -10.10 8.64
C SER A 48 -30.32 -10.17 9.57
N THR A 49 -30.12 -9.92 10.87
CA THR A 49 -31.24 -9.82 11.83
C THR A 49 -31.35 -8.36 12.30
N ASN A 50 -32.42 -7.69 11.86
CA ASN A 50 -32.61 -6.26 12.13
C ASN A 50 -34.11 -5.92 12.25
N SER A 51 -34.45 -4.98 13.12
CA SER A 51 -35.81 -4.52 13.35
C SER A 51 -36.19 -3.28 12.53
N ALA A 52 -35.24 -2.65 11.83
CA ALA A 52 -35.50 -1.47 11.03
C ALA A 52 -36.37 -1.83 9.82
N LYS A 53 -37.33 -0.94 9.48
CA LYS A 53 -38.24 -1.13 8.35
C LYS A 53 -37.62 -0.85 7.00
N ILE A 54 -36.53 -0.07 6.96
CA ILE A 54 -35.77 0.26 5.76
C ILE A 54 -34.31 0.02 6.07
N LEU A 55 -33.65 -0.73 5.20
CA LEU A 55 -32.24 -1.08 5.33
C LEU A 55 -31.53 -0.82 4.00
N ASP A 56 -30.45 -0.05 4.03
CA ASP A 56 -29.61 0.20 2.86
C ASP A 56 -28.35 -0.68 2.95
N PHE A 57 -28.34 -1.80 2.21
CA PHE A 57 -27.15 -2.64 2.05
C PHE A 57 -26.22 -2.00 1.03
N LYS A 58 -24.97 -1.82 1.42
CA LYS A 58 -23.99 -1.07 0.61
C LYS A 58 -22.78 -1.92 0.25
N MET A 59 -22.27 -1.76 -0.96
CA MET A 59 -20.95 -2.21 -1.37
C MET A 59 -19.94 -1.08 -1.15
N CYS A 60 -18.69 -1.41 -0.77
CA CYS A 60 -17.63 -0.40 -0.66
C CYS A 60 -17.39 0.29 -2.01
N ALA A 61 -16.97 1.55 -1.97
CA ALA A 61 -16.50 2.29 -3.15
C ALA A 61 -14.98 2.20 -3.34
N TRP A 62 -14.25 1.64 -2.37
CA TRP A 62 -12.80 1.50 -2.37
C TRP A 62 -12.35 0.44 -1.34
N THR A 63 -11.09 0.07 -1.37
CA THR A 63 -10.48 -0.86 -0.40
C THR A 63 -9.32 -0.19 0.34
N PRO A 64 -9.14 -0.44 1.68
CA PRO A 64 -7.98 0.06 2.42
C PRO A 64 -6.65 -0.36 1.79
N GLY A 65 -5.69 0.58 1.69
CA GLY A 65 -4.42 0.39 1.01
C GLY A 65 -4.41 0.82 -0.46
N TYR A 66 -5.58 0.94 -1.10
CA TYR A 66 -5.70 1.44 -2.47
C TYR A 66 -6.51 2.73 -2.50
N TYR A 67 -5.84 3.85 -2.58
CA TYR A 67 -6.43 5.19 -2.46
C TYR A 67 -7.06 5.69 -3.76
N GLN A 68 -7.92 4.87 -4.38
CA GLN A 68 -8.71 5.21 -5.56
C GLN A 68 -10.10 4.57 -5.46
N LEU A 69 -11.09 5.22 -6.07
CA LEU A 69 -12.44 4.66 -6.16
C LEU A 69 -12.47 3.47 -7.13
N LEU A 70 -13.19 2.44 -6.74
CA LEU A 70 -13.40 1.20 -7.50
C LEU A 70 -14.91 0.96 -7.65
N ASP A 71 -15.36 0.56 -8.83
CA ASP A 71 -16.78 0.24 -9.08
C ASP A 71 -17.08 -1.23 -8.73
N PHE A 72 -16.94 -1.59 -7.45
CA PHE A 72 -17.29 -2.92 -6.97
C PHE A 72 -18.78 -3.22 -7.14
N ALA A 73 -19.65 -2.21 -7.00
CA ALA A 73 -21.10 -2.36 -7.12
C ALA A 73 -21.56 -2.72 -8.53
N GLY A 74 -20.79 -2.35 -9.56
CA GLY A 74 -21.06 -2.72 -10.96
C GLY A 74 -20.88 -4.20 -11.25
N ALA A 75 -20.15 -4.92 -10.40
CA ALA A 75 -19.95 -6.37 -10.52
C ALA A 75 -21.06 -7.21 -9.88
N VAL A 76 -21.98 -6.61 -9.12
CA VAL A 76 -23.06 -7.29 -8.41
C VAL A 76 -24.19 -7.64 -9.36
N GLN A 77 -24.64 -8.89 -9.32
CA GLN A 77 -25.71 -9.46 -10.16
C GLN A 77 -26.70 -10.24 -9.28
N ASP A 78 -27.91 -10.46 -9.77
CA ASP A 78 -28.91 -11.37 -9.20
C ASP A 78 -29.19 -11.11 -7.71
N PHE A 79 -29.35 -9.82 -7.33
CA PHE A 79 -29.66 -9.46 -5.95
C PHE A 79 -31.10 -9.83 -5.61
N GLU A 80 -31.26 -10.64 -4.58
CA GLU A 80 -32.56 -11.08 -4.05
C GLU A 80 -32.60 -10.95 -2.54
N VAL A 81 -33.79 -10.74 -1.99
CA VAL A 81 -34.00 -10.70 -0.53
C VAL A 81 -35.30 -11.38 -0.15
N GLN A 82 -35.23 -12.17 0.93
CA GLN A 82 -36.36 -12.90 1.49
C GLN A 82 -36.43 -12.65 3.01
N ASP A 83 -37.64 -12.75 3.57
CA ASP A 83 -37.84 -12.81 5.01
C ASP A 83 -37.50 -14.22 5.58
N ALA A 84 -37.62 -14.38 6.90
CA ALA A 84 -37.36 -15.66 7.58
C ALA A 84 -38.29 -16.79 7.13
N LYS A 85 -39.45 -16.49 6.51
CA LYS A 85 -40.44 -17.47 5.99
C LYS A 85 -40.19 -17.81 4.53
N GLY A 86 -39.21 -17.16 3.87
CA GLY A 86 -38.92 -17.35 2.45
C GLY A 86 -39.76 -16.48 1.51
N SER A 87 -40.52 -15.49 2.02
CA SER A 87 -41.27 -14.57 1.20
C SER A 87 -40.34 -13.49 0.62
N THR A 88 -40.38 -13.27 -0.69
CA THR A 88 -39.59 -12.22 -1.36
C THR A 88 -40.02 -10.83 -0.87
N LEU A 89 -39.05 -10.01 -0.53
CA LEU A 89 -39.25 -8.63 -0.08
C LEU A 89 -38.95 -7.65 -1.22
N LYS A 90 -39.62 -6.49 -1.15
CA LYS A 90 -39.37 -5.38 -2.07
C LYS A 90 -38.01 -4.78 -1.81
N TRP A 91 -37.26 -4.50 -2.88
CA TRP A 91 -36.02 -3.74 -2.83
C TRP A 91 -35.88 -2.85 -4.08
N GLU A 92 -34.99 -1.86 -4.01
CA GLU A 92 -34.63 -1.00 -5.12
C GLU A 92 -33.15 -0.57 -5.00
N LYS A 93 -32.51 -0.20 -6.10
CA LYS A 93 -31.18 0.39 -6.10
C LYS A 93 -31.31 1.88 -5.79
N SER A 94 -31.02 2.26 -4.53
CA SER A 94 -31.18 3.65 -4.05
C SER A 94 -30.01 4.57 -4.39
N ALA A 95 -28.80 3.98 -4.65
CA ALA A 95 -27.61 4.67 -5.15
C ALA A 95 -26.74 3.68 -5.95
N GLN A 96 -25.68 4.18 -6.60
CA GLN A 96 -24.79 3.32 -7.41
C GLN A 96 -24.29 2.09 -6.63
N ASN A 97 -23.96 2.26 -5.35
CA ASN A 97 -23.42 1.21 -4.47
C ASN A 97 -24.37 0.79 -3.36
N SER A 98 -25.69 1.09 -3.43
CA SER A 98 -26.64 0.87 -2.34
C SER A 98 -27.93 0.21 -2.81
N TRP A 99 -28.38 -0.82 -2.10
CA TRP A 99 -29.64 -1.56 -2.30
C TRP A 99 -30.54 -1.36 -1.09
N ARG A 100 -31.64 -0.66 -1.27
CA ARG A 100 -32.66 -0.40 -0.25
C ARG A 100 -33.64 -1.55 -0.17
N VAL A 101 -33.78 -2.12 1.01
CA VAL A 101 -34.68 -3.23 1.31
C VAL A 101 -35.79 -2.73 2.23
N TYR A 102 -37.03 -3.07 1.91
CA TYR A 102 -38.23 -2.75 2.71
C TYR A 102 -38.58 -3.95 3.60
N ASN A 103 -38.32 -3.83 4.90
CA ASN A 103 -38.46 -4.87 5.93
C ASN A 103 -39.60 -4.52 6.89
N ASP A 104 -40.83 -4.42 6.40
CA ASP A 104 -41.97 -3.89 7.16
C ASP A 104 -42.27 -4.66 8.45
N GLN A 105 -42.00 -5.96 8.48
CA GLN A 105 -42.23 -6.83 9.64
C GLN A 105 -41.05 -6.86 10.63
N GLY A 106 -39.88 -6.38 10.23
CA GLY A 106 -38.64 -6.59 10.97
C GLY A 106 -38.21 -8.07 11.00
N GLY A 107 -37.08 -8.37 11.66
CA GLY A 107 -36.61 -9.74 11.87
C GLY A 107 -35.45 -10.13 10.98
N THR A 108 -35.33 -11.44 10.73
CA THR A 108 -34.22 -12.01 9.96
C THR A 108 -34.49 -11.94 8.46
N LEU A 109 -33.53 -11.39 7.75
CA LEU A 109 -33.46 -11.34 6.29
C LEU A 109 -32.44 -12.34 5.75
N LYS A 110 -32.73 -12.93 4.60
CA LYS A 110 -31.79 -13.69 3.79
C LYS A 110 -31.61 -12.94 2.47
N ILE A 111 -30.42 -12.46 2.23
CA ILE A 111 -30.03 -11.75 1.03
C ILE A 111 -29.09 -12.67 0.23
N SER A 112 -29.29 -12.78 -1.07
CA SER A 112 -28.35 -13.47 -1.96
C SER A 112 -27.99 -12.58 -3.13
N TYR A 113 -26.75 -12.68 -3.59
CA TYR A 113 -26.26 -12.00 -4.79
C TYR A 113 -25.04 -12.72 -5.36
N ASN A 114 -24.75 -12.46 -6.62
CA ASN A 114 -23.54 -12.91 -7.28
C ASN A 114 -22.61 -11.74 -7.53
N VAL A 115 -21.27 -12.00 -7.52
CA VAL A 115 -20.27 -11.00 -7.88
C VAL A 115 -19.40 -11.53 -9.00
N LYS A 116 -19.36 -10.81 -10.14
CA LYS A 116 -18.53 -11.13 -11.30
C LYS A 116 -17.08 -10.73 -11.04
N ALA A 117 -16.13 -11.67 -11.13
CA ALA A 117 -14.77 -11.53 -10.65
C ALA A 117 -13.74 -11.90 -11.73
N VAL A 118 -13.51 -11.02 -12.72
CA VAL A 118 -12.69 -11.30 -13.92
C VAL A 118 -11.36 -10.54 -13.97
N VAL A 119 -11.15 -9.56 -13.08
CA VAL A 119 -9.95 -8.69 -13.13
C VAL A 119 -8.92 -9.13 -12.09
N PRO A 120 -7.78 -9.72 -12.49
CA PRO A 120 -6.73 -10.11 -11.56
C PRO A 120 -5.94 -8.87 -11.11
N PHE A 121 -6.25 -8.38 -9.91
CA PHE A 121 -5.59 -7.23 -9.29
C PHE A 121 -5.66 -7.35 -7.76
N VAL A 122 -4.58 -6.95 -7.04
CA VAL A 122 -4.53 -7.04 -5.57
C VAL A 122 -5.63 -6.24 -4.85
N GLY A 123 -6.18 -5.20 -5.47
CA GLY A 123 -7.29 -4.39 -4.96
C GLY A 123 -8.66 -4.84 -5.43
N ASN A 124 -8.81 -5.98 -6.11
CA ASN A 124 -10.09 -6.42 -6.67
C ASN A 124 -10.43 -7.87 -6.28
N VAL A 125 -11.63 -8.33 -6.59
CA VAL A 125 -12.00 -9.73 -6.51
C VAL A 125 -11.67 -10.45 -7.82
N TYR A 126 -11.18 -11.69 -7.73
CA TYR A 126 -10.86 -12.53 -8.88
C TYR A 126 -11.24 -13.98 -8.62
N LEU A 127 -11.81 -14.64 -9.62
CA LEU A 127 -12.20 -16.05 -9.54
C LEU A 127 -12.05 -16.72 -10.90
N ASP A 128 -11.34 -17.85 -10.95
CA ASP A 128 -11.33 -18.78 -12.08
C ASP A 128 -11.30 -20.23 -11.59
N GLU A 129 -11.20 -21.21 -12.49
CA GLU A 129 -11.16 -22.64 -12.15
C GLU A 129 -9.92 -23.04 -11.32
N ASN A 130 -8.91 -22.20 -11.21
CA ASN A 130 -7.64 -22.52 -10.55
C ASN A 130 -7.48 -21.80 -9.21
N ARG A 131 -8.05 -20.59 -9.07
CA ARG A 131 -7.92 -19.77 -7.84
C ARG A 131 -9.09 -18.83 -7.64
N GLY A 132 -9.33 -18.48 -6.38
CA GLY A 132 -10.16 -17.36 -5.95
C GLY A 132 -9.35 -16.40 -5.08
N TYR A 133 -9.44 -15.11 -5.38
CA TYR A 133 -8.91 -14.06 -4.53
C TYR A 133 -10.01 -13.06 -4.20
N ILE A 134 -10.15 -12.73 -2.92
CA ILE A 134 -11.19 -11.85 -2.43
C ILE A 134 -10.53 -10.66 -1.72
N THR A 135 -10.68 -9.46 -2.29
CA THR A 135 -10.61 -8.20 -1.55
C THR A 135 -11.97 -7.97 -0.92
N PRO A 136 -12.11 -8.02 0.42
CA PRO A 136 -13.43 -8.14 1.06
C PRO A 136 -14.37 -6.97 0.77
N GLY A 137 -13.86 -5.74 0.60
CA GLY A 137 -14.66 -4.58 0.20
C GLY A 137 -15.37 -4.74 -1.14
N GLY A 138 -14.86 -5.60 -2.02
CA GLY A 138 -15.46 -5.92 -3.33
C GLY A 138 -16.45 -7.10 -3.30
N LEU A 139 -16.65 -7.74 -2.14
CA LEU A 139 -17.53 -8.90 -2.04
C LEU A 139 -18.63 -8.77 -0.99
N PHE A 140 -18.33 -8.22 0.18
CA PHE A 140 -19.24 -8.19 1.32
C PHE A 140 -19.96 -6.85 1.44
N MET A 141 -21.29 -6.86 1.33
CA MET A 141 -22.12 -5.68 1.57
C MET A 141 -22.18 -5.37 3.07
N TYR A 142 -22.38 -4.12 3.44
CA TYR A 142 -22.49 -3.68 4.83
C TYR A 142 -23.74 -2.83 5.07
N LEU A 143 -24.08 -2.66 6.35
CA LEU A 143 -25.03 -1.67 6.85
C LEU A 143 -24.26 -0.64 7.69
N ASP A 144 -24.50 0.66 7.50
CA ASP A 144 -23.75 1.72 8.22
C ASP A 144 -23.79 1.54 9.73
N GLN A 145 -24.96 1.16 10.28
CA GLN A 145 -25.15 0.95 11.73
C GLN A 145 -24.45 -0.32 12.26
N GLU A 146 -24.02 -1.23 11.38
CA GLU A 146 -23.39 -2.50 11.77
C GLU A 146 -21.86 -2.50 11.60
N LEU A 147 -21.26 -1.43 11.05
CA LEU A 147 -19.81 -1.35 10.77
C LEU A 147 -18.92 -1.64 11.98
N ARG A 148 -19.42 -1.45 13.21
CA ARG A 148 -18.70 -1.69 14.46
C ARG A 148 -19.09 -2.99 15.16
N ASN A 149 -19.89 -3.81 14.51
CA ASN A 149 -20.32 -5.09 15.06
C ASN A 149 -19.51 -6.25 14.45
N PRO A 150 -19.28 -7.32 15.21
CA PRO A 150 -18.58 -8.49 14.70
C PRO A 150 -19.40 -9.18 13.61
N VAL A 151 -18.68 -9.79 12.65
CA VAL A 151 -19.29 -10.55 11.58
C VAL A 151 -18.68 -11.96 11.50
N THR A 152 -19.46 -12.91 10.99
CA THR A 152 -18.99 -14.27 10.69
C THR A 152 -19.02 -14.53 9.20
N ILE A 153 -18.01 -15.24 8.71
CA ILE A 153 -17.83 -15.54 7.29
C ILE A 153 -17.56 -17.04 7.15
N GLU A 154 -18.44 -17.76 6.44
CA GLU A 154 -18.25 -19.14 6.02
C GLU A 154 -17.75 -19.16 4.57
N MET A 155 -16.62 -19.80 4.32
CA MET A 155 -16.07 -19.99 2.98
C MET A 155 -16.35 -21.40 2.50
N LYS A 156 -16.89 -21.54 1.28
CA LYS A 156 -17.15 -22.79 0.58
C LYS A 156 -16.32 -22.80 -0.71
N PRO A 157 -15.04 -23.24 -0.64
CA PRO A 157 -14.15 -23.29 -1.79
C PRO A 157 -14.73 -24.14 -2.93
N TYR A 158 -14.26 -23.89 -4.15
CA TYR A 158 -14.64 -24.70 -5.31
C TYR A 158 -14.22 -26.16 -5.09
N SER A 159 -15.14 -27.09 -5.31
CA SER A 159 -14.99 -28.50 -4.98
C SER A 159 -13.81 -29.23 -5.66
N LYS A 160 -13.23 -28.63 -6.71
CA LYS A 160 -12.05 -29.17 -7.41
C LYS A 160 -10.71 -28.63 -6.85
N TRP A 161 -10.73 -27.70 -5.90
CA TRP A 161 -9.51 -27.16 -5.31
C TRP A 161 -9.03 -27.98 -4.11
N THR A 162 -7.80 -27.68 -3.67
CA THR A 162 -7.37 -28.08 -2.34
C THR A 162 -8.22 -27.34 -1.30
N ASP A 163 -8.48 -28.01 -0.19
CA ASP A 163 -9.32 -27.47 0.87
C ASP A 163 -8.51 -26.54 1.79
N LEU A 164 -7.92 -25.48 1.19
CA LEU A 164 -7.10 -24.49 1.85
C LEU A 164 -7.68 -23.10 1.62
N VAL A 165 -7.91 -22.38 2.72
CA VAL A 165 -8.27 -20.95 2.72
C VAL A 165 -7.20 -20.18 3.46
N ALA A 166 -6.47 -19.34 2.75
CA ALA A 166 -5.42 -18.49 3.29
C ALA A 166 -5.94 -17.07 3.56
N THR A 167 -5.77 -16.56 4.78
CA THR A 167 -6.21 -15.22 5.21
C THR A 167 -5.43 -14.79 6.44
N GLY A 168 -5.59 -13.53 6.87
CA GLY A 168 -5.10 -13.00 8.15
C GLY A 168 -6.11 -13.13 9.30
N LEU A 169 -7.32 -13.68 9.07
CA LEU A 169 -8.33 -13.90 10.12
C LEU A 169 -8.12 -15.23 10.83
N ASP A 170 -8.47 -15.26 12.12
CA ASP A 170 -8.55 -16.50 12.89
C ASP A 170 -9.87 -17.24 12.59
N THR A 171 -9.80 -18.59 12.55
CA THR A 171 -10.99 -19.44 12.44
C THR A 171 -11.74 -19.48 13.77
N ILE A 172 -13.05 -19.67 13.72
CA ILE A 172 -13.84 -19.95 14.93
C ILE A 172 -13.50 -21.37 15.42
N PRO A 173 -13.08 -21.57 16.67
CA PRO A 173 -12.74 -22.87 17.19
C PRO A 173 -13.84 -23.93 16.97
N GLY A 174 -13.45 -25.07 16.42
CA GLY A 174 -14.37 -26.18 16.13
C GLY A 174 -15.27 -26.01 14.90
N LYS A 175 -15.13 -24.92 14.14
CA LYS A 175 -15.83 -24.71 12.87
C LYS A 175 -14.83 -24.69 11.71
N TYR A 176 -15.15 -25.39 10.66
CA TYR A 176 -14.30 -25.52 9.48
C TYR A 176 -14.60 -24.39 8.49
N HIS A 177 -13.58 -23.66 8.04
CA HIS A 177 -13.69 -22.50 7.14
C HIS A 177 -14.68 -21.42 7.57
N VAL A 178 -14.92 -21.30 8.88
CA VAL A 178 -15.71 -20.20 9.45
C VAL A 178 -14.80 -19.26 10.20
N TYR A 179 -14.81 -18.01 9.80
CA TYR A 179 -13.96 -16.94 10.31
C TYR A 179 -14.79 -15.91 11.05
N LYS A 180 -14.16 -15.18 11.96
CA LYS A 180 -14.77 -14.06 12.66
C LYS A 180 -13.89 -12.82 12.50
N ALA A 181 -14.51 -11.70 12.12
CA ALA A 181 -13.91 -10.38 12.23
C ALA A 181 -14.61 -9.60 13.36
N ASP A 182 -13.83 -8.84 14.13
CA ASP A 182 -14.37 -8.09 15.29
C ASP A 182 -15.23 -6.90 14.85
N ASP A 183 -14.99 -6.37 13.66
CA ASP A 183 -15.79 -5.35 12.98
C ASP A 183 -15.51 -5.37 11.47
N PHE A 184 -16.15 -4.47 10.74
CA PHE A 184 -15.94 -4.38 9.28
C PHE A 184 -14.58 -3.77 8.88
N ASP A 185 -13.95 -2.95 9.73
CA ASP A 185 -12.58 -2.48 9.44
C ASP A 185 -11.61 -3.67 9.43
N VAL A 186 -11.79 -4.64 10.35
CA VAL A 186 -11.01 -5.88 10.37
C VAL A 186 -11.37 -6.78 9.19
N LEU A 187 -12.67 -6.95 8.85
CA LEU A 187 -13.07 -7.76 7.69
C LEU A 187 -12.50 -7.20 6.39
N TYR A 188 -12.72 -5.91 6.13
CA TYR A 188 -12.30 -5.28 4.86
C TYR A 188 -10.78 -5.18 4.71
N ASP A 189 -10.05 -5.38 5.80
CA ASP A 189 -8.59 -5.46 5.84
C ASP A 189 -8.07 -6.91 5.96
N SER A 190 -8.87 -7.90 5.57
CA SER A 190 -8.53 -9.34 5.67
C SER A 190 -8.90 -10.09 4.39
N PRO A 191 -8.06 -10.04 3.36
CA PRO A 191 -8.30 -10.75 2.10
C PRO A 191 -8.26 -12.26 2.28
N PHE A 192 -8.83 -12.98 1.30
CA PHE A 192 -8.82 -14.44 1.24
C PHE A 192 -8.22 -14.91 -0.10
N LEU A 193 -7.38 -15.92 -0.03
CA LEU A 193 -6.82 -16.60 -1.18
C LEU A 193 -7.11 -18.10 -1.07
N MET A 194 -7.66 -18.69 -2.12
CA MET A 194 -8.02 -20.11 -2.22
C MET A 194 -7.66 -20.64 -3.59
N GLY A 195 -7.56 -21.95 -3.73
CA GLY A 195 -7.28 -22.59 -5.03
C GLY A 195 -6.18 -23.62 -4.94
N GLN A 196 -5.49 -23.84 -6.06
CA GLN A 196 -4.32 -24.73 -6.12
C GLN A 196 -3.08 -23.97 -5.65
N LEU A 197 -2.91 -23.92 -4.33
CA LEU A 197 -1.90 -23.11 -3.68
C LEU A 197 -0.71 -23.95 -3.21
N GLU A 198 0.48 -23.36 -3.26
CA GLU A 198 1.69 -23.84 -2.61
C GLU A 198 1.87 -23.16 -1.25
N VAL A 199 2.13 -23.97 -0.21
CA VAL A 199 2.43 -23.48 1.14
C VAL A 199 3.91 -23.66 1.39
N LEU A 200 4.66 -22.56 1.61
CA LEU A 200 6.06 -22.63 1.94
C LEU A 200 6.27 -22.97 3.43
N PRO A 201 7.47 -23.48 3.83
CA PRO A 201 7.77 -23.78 5.23
C PRO A 201 7.55 -22.56 6.13
N SER A 202 6.72 -22.70 7.16
CA SER A 202 6.44 -21.61 8.11
C SER A 202 7.61 -21.34 9.04
N PHE A 203 7.70 -20.12 9.57
CA PHE A 203 8.67 -19.75 10.61
C PHE A 203 8.00 -18.99 11.77
N ASN A 204 8.67 -18.94 12.91
CA ASN A 204 8.20 -18.19 14.07
C ASN A 204 9.12 -17.00 14.37
N VAL A 205 8.51 -15.85 14.72
CA VAL A 205 9.18 -14.68 15.28
C VAL A 205 8.42 -14.26 16.53
N GLN A 206 9.09 -14.11 17.66
CA GLN A 206 8.49 -13.75 18.95
C GLN A 206 7.25 -14.63 19.31
N GLY A 207 7.32 -15.95 18.98
CA GLY A 207 6.24 -16.89 19.25
C GLY A 207 5.04 -16.81 18.32
N LYS A 208 5.09 -15.96 17.27
CA LYS A 208 4.01 -15.82 16.27
C LYS A 208 4.39 -16.53 14.98
N PRO A 209 3.52 -17.40 14.45
CA PRO A 209 3.76 -18.07 13.17
C PRO A 209 3.56 -17.10 11.99
N HIS A 210 4.41 -17.31 10.97
CA HIS A 210 4.35 -16.58 9.71
C HIS A 210 4.30 -17.59 8.56
N HIS A 211 3.37 -17.35 7.64
CA HIS A 211 3.08 -18.22 6.51
C HIS A 211 3.31 -17.47 5.20
N PHE A 212 3.84 -18.15 4.20
CA PHE A 212 3.84 -17.67 2.82
C PHE A 212 3.08 -18.69 1.97
N ILE A 213 1.99 -18.25 1.37
CA ILE A 213 1.07 -19.10 0.62
C ILE A 213 0.83 -18.44 -0.73
N GLY A 214 1.02 -19.18 -1.81
CA GLY A 214 0.96 -18.59 -3.13
C GLY A 214 0.41 -19.48 -4.23
N TYR A 215 -0.10 -18.84 -5.27
CA TYR A 215 -0.54 -19.44 -6.50
C TYR A 215 0.56 -19.33 -7.57
N LYS A 216 0.90 -20.47 -8.20
CA LYS A 216 1.91 -20.55 -9.27
C LYS A 216 3.22 -19.83 -8.92
N LEU A 217 3.80 -20.16 -7.77
CA LEU A 217 5.09 -19.62 -7.41
C LEU A 217 6.15 -20.05 -8.44
N PRO A 218 7.05 -19.14 -8.88
CA PRO A 218 8.12 -19.47 -9.82
C PRO A 218 9.16 -20.40 -9.18
N GLU A 219 10.08 -20.94 -9.98
CA GLU A 219 11.21 -21.72 -9.47
C GLU A 219 12.23 -20.82 -8.78
N PHE A 220 12.53 -21.09 -7.50
CA PHE A 220 13.53 -20.43 -6.69
C PHE A 220 13.89 -21.26 -5.47
N ASP A 221 14.96 -20.91 -4.76
CA ASP A 221 15.33 -21.52 -3.50
C ASP A 221 14.35 -21.12 -2.38
N ARG A 222 13.37 -22.00 -2.08
CA ARG A 222 12.31 -21.77 -1.08
C ARG A 222 12.90 -21.51 0.31
N GLN A 223 13.94 -22.27 0.69
CA GLN A 223 14.53 -22.14 2.03
C GLN A 223 15.27 -20.80 2.17
N ALA A 224 16.12 -20.45 1.22
CA ALA A 224 16.84 -19.16 1.24
C ALA A 224 15.87 -17.97 1.23
N PHE A 225 14.74 -18.06 0.52
CA PHE A 225 13.70 -17.06 0.51
C PHE A 225 13.03 -16.92 1.88
N MET A 226 12.61 -18.05 2.48
CA MET A 226 11.96 -18.04 3.80
C MET A 226 12.90 -17.57 4.91
N ASP A 227 14.20 -17.88 4.81
CA ASP A 227 15.24 -17.36 5.73
C ASP A 227 15.39 -15.83 5.59
N ALA A 228 15.36 -15.29 4.36
CA ALA A 228 15.36 -13.86 4.12
C ALA A 228 14.09 -13.19 4.67
N LEU A 229 12.93 -13.78 4.43
CA LEU A 229 11.64 -13.30 4.94
C LEU A 229 11.62 -13.26 6.48
N LYS A 230 12.13 -14.31 7.13
CA LYS A 230 12.29 -14.34 8.60
C LYS A 230 13.16 -13.19 9.10
N LYS A 231 14.26 -12.86 8.42
CA LYS A 231 15.14 -11.74 8.77
C LYS A 231 14.41 -10.40 8.63
N ILE A 232 13.62 -10.20 7.55
CA ILE A 232 12.80 -9.00 7.33
C ILE A 232 11.80 -8.83 8.48
N VAL A 233 11.01 -9.88 8.76
CA VAL A 233 10.00 -9.89 9.83
C VAL A 233 10.65 -9.61 11.20
N THR A 234 11.76 -10.29 11.52
CA THR A 234 12.46 -10.09 12.79
C THR A 234 12.96 -8.65 12.94
N THR A 235 13.54 -8.10 11.88
CA THR A 235 14.06 -6.72 11.90
C THR A 235 12.93 -5.70 12.04
N GLY A 236 11.85 -5.84 11.27
CA GLY A 236 10.66 -4.98 11.36
C GLY A 236 10.00 -5.05 12.73
N ALA A 237 9.84 -6.25 13.29
CA ALA A 237 9.26 -6.44 14.63
C ALA A 237 10.11 -5.79 15.73
N ASN A 238 11.44 -5.91 15.64
CA ASN A 238 12.36 -5.31 16.62
C ASN A 238 12.36 -3.77 16.58
N LEU A 239 12.01 -3.14 15.45
CA LEU A 239 11.86 -1.69 15.37
C LEU A 239 10.79 -1.17 16.33
N ILE A 240 9.68 -1.86 16.45
CA ILE A 240 8.55 -1.46 17.33
C ILE A 240 8.66 -2.14 18.70
N GLY A 241 9.13 -3.40 18.75
CA GLY A 241 9.35 -4.18 19.96
C GLY A 241 8.19 -5.11 20.33
N GLU A 242 7.12 -5.17 19.55
CA GLU A 242 5.94 -6.01 19.78
C GLU A 242 5.34 -6.47 18.45
N ILE A 243 4.91 -7.74 18.37
CA ILE A 243 4.10 -8.28 17.27
C ILE A 243 2.62 -8.29 17.68
N PRO A 244 1.75 -7.49 17.02
CA PRO A 244 0.37 -7.25 17.47
C PRO A 244 -0.68 -8.21 16.90
N TYR A 245 -0.30 -9.35 16.36
CA TYR A 245 -1.20 -10.35 15.74
C TYR A 245 -0.94 -11.76 16.29
N SER A 246 -1.92 -12.67 16.08
CA SER A 246 -1.82 -14.10 16.40
C SER A 246 -0.93 -14.85 15.41
N HIS A 247 -1.10 -14.55 14.12
CA HIS A 247 -0.30 -15.05 12.99
C HIS A 247 -0.25 -13.99 11.88
N TYR A 248 0.64 -14.19 10.89
CA TYR A 248 0.72 -13.34 9.70
C TYR A 248 0.83 -14.19 8.44
N THR A 249 0.06 -13.84 7.40
CA THR A 249 0.06 -14.57 6.14
C THR A 249 0.43 -13.66 4.96
N PHE A 250 1.52 -14.00 4.27
CA PHE A 250 1.85 -13.41 2.97
C PHE A 250 1.08 -14.19 1.89
N LEU A 251 0.19 -13.49 1.18
CA LEU A 251 -0.67 -14.05 0.13
C LEU A 251 -0.09 -13.69 -1.24
N SER A 252 0.57 -14.63 -1.90
CA SER A 252 1.04 -14.45 -3.27
C SER A 252 -0.07 -14.83 -4.24
N ILE A 253 -0.76 -13.82 -4.77
CA ILE A 253 -1.96 -14.02 -5.59
C ILE A 253 -1.68 -14.45 -7.04
N GLY A 254 -0.40 -14.53 -7.45
CA GLY A 254 0.00 -14.72 -8.85
C GLY A 254 -0.12 -13.42 -9.64
N ASP A 255 -0.62 -13.49 -10.87
CA ASP A 255 -0.85 -12.30 -11.71
C ASP A 255 -1.87 -11.36 -11.05
N GLY A 256 -1.66 -10.04 -11.14
CA GLY A 256 -2.59 -9.07 -10.56
C GLY A 256 -1.99 -7.70 -10.25
N GLY A 257 -0.68 -7.51 -10.37
CA GLY A 257 0.05 -6.25 -10.19
C GLY A 257 0.03 -5.69 -8.77
N GLY A 258 1.18 -5.24 -8.28
CA GLY A 258 1.37 -4.52 -7.03
C GLY A 258 1.34 -5.35 -5.75
N GLY A 259 1.25 -4.65 -4.64
CA GLY A 259 0.98 -5.16 -3.30
C GLY A 259 -0.08 -4.32 -2.62
N ILE A 260 -0.74 -4.90 -1.65
CA ILE A 260 -1.59 -4.19 -0.69
C ILE A 260 -1.34 -4.79 0.69
N GLU A 261 -1.07 -3.90 1.59
CA GLU A 261 -0.89 -4.18 3.00
C GLU A 261 -2.22 -4.42 3.71
N HIS A 262 -2.20 -5.31 4.70
CA HIS A 262 -3.35 -5.61 5.54
C HIS A 262 -2.98 -5.72 7.02
N LEU A 263 -3.98 -5.76 7.90
CA LEU A 263 -3.78 -5.76 9.34
C LEU A 263 -2.89 -6.92 9.82
N ASN A 264 -3.12 -8.13 9.33
CA ASN A 264 -2.42 -9.36 9.70
C ASN A 264 -2.00 -10.20 8.48
N SER A 265 -1.95 -9.60 7.30
CA SER A 265 -1.52 -10.23 6.05
C SER A 265 -1.01 -9.17 5.07
N SER A 266 -0.46 -9.61 3.95
CA SER A 266 -0.24 -8.76 2.78
C SER A 266 -0.57 -9.55 1.52
N SER A 267 -1.19 -8.89 0.55
CA SER A 267 -1.45 -9.43 -0.77
C SER A 267 -0.37 -8.98 -1.73
N LEU A 268 0.31 -9.93 -2.36
CA LEU A 268 1.47 -9.69 -3.21
C LEU A 268 1.21 -10.31 -4.59
N SER A 269 1.44 -9.56 -5.66
CA SER A 269 1.42 -10.10 -7.00
C SER A 269 2.83 -10.56 -7.40
N PHE A 270 3.01 -11.86 -7.58
CA PHE A 270 4.20 -12.45 -8.17
C PHE A 270 3.84 -13.11 -9.49
N SER A 271 4.25 -12.50 -10.58
CA SER A 271 4.06 -13.02 -11.93
C SER A 271 5.41 -13.33 -12.57
N GLY A 272 6.10 -14.35 -12.09
CA GLY A 272 7.29 -14.83 -12.76
C GLY A 272 8.58 -14.82 -11.96
N GLY A 273 9.57 -15.56 -12.45
CA GLY A 273 10.83 -15.83 -11.79
C GLY A 273 11.88 -14.71 -11.81
N GLU A 274 11.62 -13.57 -12.46
CA GLU A 274 12.63 -12.50 -12.59
C GLU A 274 13.06 -11.92 -11.24
N GLY A 275 12.14 -11.79 -10.28
CA GLY A 275 12.43 -11.30 -8.93
C GLY A 275 13.39 -12.17 -8.12
N PHE A 276 13.68 -13.41 -8.58
CA PHE A 276 14.59 -14.34 -7.91
C PHE A 276 15.88 -14.60 -8.70
N ASN A 277 15.97 -14.16 -9.97
CA ASN A 277 17.04 -14.59 -10.88
C ASN A 277 18.34 -13.80 -10.71
N THR A 278 18.27 -12.52 -10.32
CA THR A 278 19.46 -11.69 -10.11
C THR A 278 19.54 -11.15 -8.69
N PRO A 279 20.73 -10.79 -8.18
CA PRO A 279 20.85 -10.13 -6.87
C PRO A 279 20.04 -8.82 -6.79
N GLU A 280 20.00 -8.03 -7.86
CA GLU A 280 19.27 -6.77 -7.95
C GLU A 280 17.76 -6.99 -7.91
N ALA A 281 17.25 -7.99 -8.64
CA ALA A 281 15.84 -8.35 -8.63
C ALA A 281 15.41 -8.87 -7.26
N ARG A 282 16.24 -9.73 -6.61
CA ARG A 282 15.97 -10.19 -5.24
C ARG A 282 15.95 -9.05 -4.23
N LYS A 283 16.88 -8.10 -4.33
CA LYS A 283 16.90 -6.92 -3.47
C LYS A 283 15.61 -6.11 -3.61
N LYS A 284 15.16 -5.82 -4.81
CA LYS A 284 13.89 -5.12 -5.06
C LYS A 284 12.69 -5.87 -4.48
N LEU A 285 12.66 -7.19 -4.64
CA LEU A 285 11.62 -8.03 -4.05
C LEU A 285 11.64 -7.99 -2.53
N TYR A 286 12.81 -8.05 -1.90
CA TYR A 286 12.93 -7.97 -0.44
C TYR A 286 12.53 -6.58 0.10
N ASN A 287 12.88 -5.49 -0.60
CA ASN A 287 12.40 -4.16 -0.29
C ASN A 287 10.86 -4.13 -0.35
N PHE A 288 10.27 -4.59 -1.46
CA PHE A 288 8.83 -4.64 -1.65
C PHE A 288 8.13 -5.45 -0.54
N ILE A 289 8.63 -6.65 -0.21
CA ILE A 289 8.06 -7.45 0.89
C ILE A 289 8.24 -6.76 2.25
N ALA A 290 9.36 -6.10 2.48
CA ALA A 290 9.60 -5.34 3.71
C ALA A 290 8.66 -4.13 3.82
N HIS A 291 8.34 -3.47 2.70
CA HIS A 291 7.35 -2.40 2.58
C HIS A 291 5.97 -2.89 3.03
N GLU A 292 5.45 -3.91 2.34
CA GLU A 292 4.12 -4.48 2.63
C GLU A 292 4.02 -5.05 4.05
N TYR A 293 5.10 -5.65 4.55
CA TYR A 293 5.12 -6.14 5.92
C TYR A 293 5.13 -4.98 6.93
N PHE A 294 5.93 -3.92 6.73
CA PHE A 294 6.03 -2.84 7.69
C PHE A 294 4.74 -2.04 7.82
N HIS A 295 3.92 -2.04 6.79
CA HIS A 295 2.60 -1.40 6.80
C HIS A 295 1.64 -1.96 7.87
N HIS A 296 1.82 -3.20 8.34
CA HIS A 296 0.99 -3.67 9.45
C HIS A 296 1.19 -2.84 10.73
N TYR A 297 2.34 -2.12 10.83
CA TYR A 297 2.56 -1.04 11.80
C TYR A 297 2.16 0.32 11.21
N ASN A 298 2.87 0.79 10.20
CA ASN A 298 2.71 2.10 9.55
C ASN A 298 1.97 1.92 8.22
N VAL A 299 0.73 1.78 8.28
CA VAL A 299 -0.45 2.58 8.35
C VAL A 299 -1.61 1.84 9.07
N LYS A 300 -1.51 0.53 9.25
CA LYS A 300 -2.65 -0.21 9.84
C LYS A 300 -2.85 0.09 11.33
N ARG A 301 -1.79 0.43 12.05
CA ARG A 301 -1.80 0.72 13.49
C ARG A 301 -1.27 2.10 13.84
N ILE A 302 -0.19 2.53 13.19
CA ILE A 302 0.37 3.90 13.26
C ILE A 302 -0.20 4.66 12.07
N ARG A 303 -1.27 5.44 12.27
CA ARG A 303 -2.01 6.04 11.14
C ARG A 303 -2.47 7.48 11.42
N PRO A 304 -2.60 8.30 10.37
CA PRO A 304 -3.36 9.54 10.44
C PRO A 304 -4.79 9.29 10.92
N ILE A 305 -5.37 10.24 11.64
CA ILE A 305 -6.71 10.07 12.22
C ILE A 305 -7.79 9.92 11.13
N GLU A 306 -7.56 10.50 9.97
CA GLU A 306 -8.45 10.39 8.81
C GLU A 306 -8.51 8.95 8.27
N LEU A 307 -7.44 8.15 8.46
CA LEU A 307 -7.37 6.76 8.00
C LEU A 307 -7.93 5.76 9.03
N GLY A 308 -9.01 6.12 9.70
CA GLY A 308 -9.83 5.22 10.51
C GLY A 308 -10.46 5.88 11.75
N PRO A 309 -11.72 5.53 12.03
CA PRO A 309 -12.59 4.60 11.29
C PRO A 309 -12.97 5.11 9.90
N PHE A 310 -13.09 4.18 8.94
CA PHE A 310 -13.29 4.54 7.54
C PHE A 310 -14.76 4.82 7.19
N ASP A 311 -14.95 5.72 6.20
CA ASP A 311 -16.18 5.82 5.42
C ASP A 311 -15.96 5.09 4.08
N TYR A 312 -16.56 3.92 3.93
CA TYR A 312 -16.37 3.09 2.74
C TYR A 312 -17.19 3.54 1.53
N SER A 313 -18.02 4.58 1.67
CA SER A 313 -18.87 5.09 0.60
C SER A 313 -18.21 6.18 -0.25
N LYS A 314 -17.13 6.78 0.20
CA LYS A 314 -16.44 7.91 -0.44
C LYS A 314 -14.95 7.93 -0.13
N GLU A 315 -14.24 8.82 -0.80
CA GLU A 315 -12.82 9.09 -0.60
C GLU A 315 -12.49 9.48 0.85
N THR A 316 -11.41 8.94 1.38
CA THR A 316 -10.87 9.30 2.70
C THR A 316 -9.53 10.02 2.52
N ARG A 317 -9.55 11.35 2.44
CA ARG A 317 -8.38 12.18 2.15
C ARG A 317 -7.59 12.51 3.41
N THR A 318 -6.26 12.44 3.29
CA THR A 318 -5.31 12.88 4.33
C THR A 318 -4.13 13.60 3.69
N ASN A 319 -3.52 14.55 4.41
CA ASN A 319 -2.28 15.22 4.01
C ASN A 319 -1.03 14.37 4.29
N MET A 320 -1.18 13.15 4.82
CA MET A 320 -0.07 12.46 5.50
C MET A 320 0.33 11.13 4.86
N LEU A 321 -0.03 10.86 3.59
CA LEU A 321 0.49 9.65 2.91
C LEU A 321 2.00 9.70 2.71
N TRP A 322 2.62 10.88 2.69
CA TRP A 322 4.07 11.00 2.71
C TRP A 322 4.72 10.43 3.99
N VAL A 323 3.95 10.32 5.10
CA VAL A 323 4.34 9.61 6.32
C VAL A 323 3.93 8.13 6.23
N SER A 324 2.69 7.84 5.83
CA SER A 324 2.17 6.47 5.79
C SER A 324 2.92 5.63 4.76
N GLU A 325 3.11 6.15 3.56
CA GLU A 325 3.77 5.47 2.44
C GLU A 325 5.26 5.82 2.35
N GLY A 326 5.56 7.12 2.39
CA GLY A 326 6.92 7.58 2.20
C GLY A 326 7.87 7.13 3.32
N PHE A 327 7.43 7.09 4.57
CA PHE A 327 8.26 6.52 5.64
C PHE A 327 8.33 5.00 5.53
N THR A 328 7.30 4.33 5.03
CA THR A 328 7.37 2.90 4.78
C THR A 328 8.42 2.58 3.71
N VAL A 329 8.56 3.37 2.65
CA VAL A 329 9.68 3.27 1.70
C VAL A 329 11.03 3.50 2.39
N TYR A 330 11.15 4.49 3.29
CA TYR A 330 12.37 4.68 4.08
C TYR A 330 12.69 3.46 4.95
N TYR A 331 11.67 2.89 5.59
CA TYR A 331 11.82 1.71 6.45
C TYR A 331 12.04 0.41 5.67
N GLU A 332 11.53 0.23 4.46
CA GLU A 332 11.85 -0.94 3.64
C GLU A 332 13.37 -1.03 3.41
N TYR A 333 14.02 0.12 3.11
CA TYR A 333 15.47 0.17 2.94
C TYR A 333 16.23 -0.10 4.25
N LEU A 334 15.76 0.47 5.36
CA LEU A 334 16.38 0.23 6.67
C LEU A 334 16.22 -1.21 7.14
N ILE A 335 15.04 -1.81 6.95
CA ILE A 335 14.75 -3.18 7.35
C ILE A 335 15.62 -4.15 6.54
N THR A 336 15.64 -4.04 5.23
CA THR A 336 16.44 -4.92 4.36
C THR A 336 17.94 -4.72 4.59
N ARG A 337 18.39 -3.48 4.84
CA ARG A 337 19.77 -3.20 5.19
C ARG A 337 20.16 -3.82 6.55
N ARG A 338 19.36 -3.59 7.59
CA ARG A 338 19.61 -4.09 8.95
C ARG A 338 19.44 -5.61 9.04
N ALA A 339 18.62 -6.22 8.19
CA ALA A 339 18.49 -7.66 8.01
C ALA A 339 19.70 -8.31 7.30
N GLY A 340 20.65 -7.50 6.78
CA GLY A 340 21.82 -7.98 6.05
C GLY A 340 21.52 -8.45 4.63
N LEU A 341 20.38 -8.04 4.06
CA LEU A 341 19.92 -8.42 2.71
C LEU A 341 20.33 -7.41 1.63
N MET A 342 20.83 -6.25 2.02
CA MET A 342 21.39 -5.24 1.12
C MET A 342 22.64 -4.59 1.74
N THR A 343 23.52 -4.07 0.87
CA THR A 343 24.69 -3.30 1.30
C THR A 343 24.34 -1.83 1.56
N PRO A 344 25.18 -1.05 2.27
CA PRO A 344 24.99 0.40 2.36
C PRO A 344 24.95 1.09 1.00
N SER A 345 25.77 0.63 0.04
CA SER A 345 25.80 1.19 -1.33
C SER A 345 24.48 0.96 -2.07
N ASP A 346 23.84 -0.19 -1.88
CA ASP A 346 22.53 -0.46 -2.45
C ASP A 346 21.48 0.50 -1.91
N MET A 347 21.45 0.71 -0.58
CA MET A 347 20.54 1.65 0.06
C MET A 347 20.75 3.08 -0.43
N PHE A 348 22.01 3.51 -0.63
CA PHE A 348 22.29 4.84 -1.22
C PHE A 348 21.78 4.93 -2.65
N THR A 349 21.91 3.86 -3.44
CA THR A 349 21.39 3.80 -4.83
C THR A 349 19.88 3.95 -4.87
N ASP A 350 19.16 3.31 -3.95
CA ASP A 350 17.69 3.40 -3.86
C ASP A 350 17.26 4.83 -3.44
N LEU A 351 17.90 5.41 -2.42
CA LEU A 351 17.67 6.82 -2.02
C LEU A 351 18.02 7.81 -3.15
N GLN A 352 19.09 7.58 -3.90
CA GLN A 352 19.44 8.40 -5.07
C GLN A 352 18.39 8.30 -6.17
N THR A 353 17.77 7.14 -6.33
CA THR A 353 16.67 6.94 -7.28
C THR A 353 15.45 7.77 -6.89
N ASN A 354 15.05 7.74 -5.63
CA ASN A 354 13.97 8.61 -5.13
C ASN A 354 14.28 10.11 -5.36
N LEU A 355 15.52 10.54 -5.05
CA LEU A 355 15.94 11.92 -5.28
C LEU A 355 15.87 12.31 -6.75
N ARG A 356 16.37 11.45 -7.67
CA ARG A 356 16.31 11.71 -9.11
C ARG A 356 14.88 11.77 -9.63
N ASN A 357 14.04 10.84 -9.18
CA ASN A 357 12.63 10.81 -9.56
C ASN A 357 11.87 12.05 -9.10
N TYR A 358 12.22 12.60 -7.94
CA TYR A 358 11.60 13.80 -7.42
C TYR A 358 12.19 15.08 -8.03
N GLU A 359 13.51 15.26 -8.01
CA GLU A 359 14.19 16.52 -8.31
C GLU A 359 14.40 16.78 -9.81
N ASN A 360 14.50 15.75 -10.65
CA ASN A 360 14.66 15.93 -12.09
C ASN A 360 13.31 16.10 -12.82
N LYS A 361 12.19 15.94 -12.13
CA LYS A 361 10.85 16.19 -12.69
C LYS A 361 10.34 17.57 -12.29
N PRO A 362 9.68 18.31 -13.19
CA PRO A 362 9.20 19.67 -12.90
C PRO A 362 8.12 19.73 -11.83
N GLY A 363 7.45 18.61 -11.52
CA GLY A 363 6.40 18.53 -10.51
C GLY A 363 6.82 19.05 -9.13
N HIS A 364 8.10 18.95 -8.77
CA HIS A 364 8.62 19.47 -7.49
C HIS A 364 8.47 20.99 -7.33
N LEU A 365 8.30 21.73 -8.45
CA LEU A 365 8.05 23.18 -8.45
C LEU A 365 6.57 23.54 -8.21
N TYR A 366 5.66 22.57 -8.32
CA TYR A 366 4.22 22.81 -8.34
C TYR A 366 3.46 22.13 -7.20
N GLN A 367 3.94 21.01 -6.69
CA GLN A 367 3.22 20.22 -5.72
C GLN A 367 4.09 19.84 -4.51
N SER A 368 3.57 20.04 -3.31
CA SER A 368 4.19 19.59 -2.05
C SER A 368 3.87 18.13 -1.74
N ALA A 369 4.57 17.52 -0.78
CA ALA A 369 4.29 16.15 -0.34
C ALA A 369 2.91 16.02 0.34
N THR A 370 2.48 17.03 1.10
CA THR A 370 1.14 17.07 1.69
C THR A 370 0.04 17.19 0.63
N GLN A 371 0.25 18.00 -0.41
CA GLN A 371 -0.67 18.10 -1.55
C GLN A 371 -0.73 16.79 -2.35
N SER A 372 0.43 16.18 -2.65
CA SER A 372 0.48 14.87 -3.33
C SER A 372 -0.29 13.81 -2.53
N SER A 373 -0.16 13.79 -1.21
CA SER A 373 -0.92 12.92 -0.32
C SER A 373 -2.43 13.16 -0.42
N TYR A 374 -2.87 14.42 -0.34
CA TYR A 374 -4.28 14.79 -0.32
C TYR A 374 -4.99 14.54 -1.65
N TYR A 375 -4.31 14.80 -2.77
CA TYR A 375 -4.89 14.69 -4.12
C TYR A 375 -4.74 13.31 -4.75
N THR A 376 -4.15 12.33 -4.06
CA THR A 376 -3.88 10.99 -4.59
C THR A 376 -5.12 10.30 -5.16
N TRP A 377 -6.32 10.56 -4.62
CA TRP A 377 -7.58 9.98 -5.09
C TRP A 377 -7.93 10.35 -6.54
N GLY A 378 -7.51 11.53 -6.98
CA GLY A 378 -7.68 11.97 -8.37
C GLY A 378 -6.40 11.89 -9.19
N ASP A 379 -5.25 12.14 -8.55
CA ASP A 379 -3.96 12.19 -9.23
C ASP A 379 -3.31 10.81 -9.38
N GLY A 380 -3.70 9.83 -8.53
CA GLY A 380 -3.01 8.56 -8.37
C GLY A 380 -1.73 8.67 -7.52
N PRO A 381 -1.18 7.54 -7.05
CA PRO A 381 -0.02 7.52 -6.15
C PRO A 381 1.28 7.94 -6.83
N PHE A 382 1.35 7.85 -8.17
CA PHE A 382 2.52 8.20 -8.97
C PHE A 382 2.37 9.52 -9.74
N GLY A 383 1.30 10.25 -9.48
CA GLY A 383 0.97 11.53 -10.12
C GLY A 383 -0.08 11.41 -11.23
N ARG A 384 -0.45 12.56 -11.78
CA ARG A 384 -1.46 12.65 -12.84
C ARG A 384 -1.03 11.95 -14.11
N VAL A 385 -1.99 11.64 -14.94
CA VAL A 385 -1.75 11.05 -16.26
C VAL A 385 -1.47 12.12 -17.33
N ASN A 386 -0.92 11.70 -18.45
CA ASN A 386 -0.60 12.56 -19.61
C ASN A 386 0.33 13.72 -19.23
N ASP A 387 0.23 14.86 -19.90
CA ASP A 387 1.13 16.00 -19.68
C ASP A 387 0.97 16.66 -18.29
N GLU A 388 -0.15 16.40 -17.60
CA GLU A 388 -0.38 16.89 -16.24
C GLU A 388 0.54 16.24 -15.19
N ILE A 389 1.19 15.10 -15.52
CA ILE A 389 2.22 14.49 -14.66
C ILE A 389 3.37 15.48 -14.37
N ASN A 390 3.63 16.43 -15.29
CA ASN A 390 4.65 17.46 -15.11
C ASN A 390 4.37 18.43 -13.95
N LYS A 391 3.15 18.43 -13.39
CA LYS A 391 2.75 19.28 -12.28
C LYS A 391 2.59 18.53 -10.96
N THR A 392 2.90 17.24 -10.95
CA THR A 392 2.70 16.37 -9.79
C THR A 392 3.98 15.68 -9.37
N ILE A 393 4.02 15.27 -8.10
CA ILE A 393 5.08 14.42 -7.53
C ILE A 393 4.47 13.15 -6.94
N SER A 394 5.31 12.15 -6.71
CA SER A 394 4.95 11.00 -5.89
C SER A 394 5.43 11.20 -4.44
N TYR A 395 4.55 10.95 -3.48
CA TYR A 395 4.94 10.88 -2.06
C TYR A 395 5.83 9.65 -1.78
N TYR A 396 5.84 8.65 -2.64
CA TYR A 396 6.78 7.51 -2.59
C TYR A 396 8.22 7.93 -2.92
N ASP A 397 8.41 9.02 -3.67
CA ASP A 397 9.76 9.53 -3.99
C ASP A 397 10.24 10.58 -2.97
N LYS A 398 9.40 11.58 -2.66
CA LYS A 398 9.77 12.66 -1.72
C LYS A 398 9.74 12.21 -0.25
N GLY A 399 8.77 11.36 0.11
CA GLY A 399 8.54 10.93 1.50
C GLY A 399 9.72 10.22 2.16
N PRO A 400 10.39 9.23 1.53
CA PRO A 400 11.55 8.57 2.14
C PRO A 400 12.71 9.52 2.40
N ILE A 401 12.89 10.53 1.55
CA ILE A 401 13.94 11.56 1.74
C ILE A 401 13.60 12.46 2.93
N LEU A 402 12.33 12.84 3.09
CA LEU A 402 11.89 13.57 4.29
C LEU A 402 12.03 12.72 5.56
N GLY A 403 11.75 11.41 5.48
CA GLY A 403 11.96 10.45 6.56
C GLY A 403 13.42 10.36 6.99
N LEU A 404 14.34 10.22 6.01
CA LEU A 404 15.78 10.24 6.25
C LEU A 404 16.24 11.55 6.92
N MET A 405 15.78 12.71 6.38
CA MET A 405 16.12 14.01 6.93
C MET A 405 15.60 14.21 8.35
N LEU A 406 14.40 13.73 8.65
CA LEU A 406 13.82 13.75 9.98
C LEU A 406 14.60 12.87 10.95
N ASP A 407 14.93 11.63 10.55
CA ASP A 407 15.71 10.71 11.38
C ASP A 407 17.09 11.29 11.71
N PHE A 408 17.80 11.82 10.71
CA PHE A 408 19.11 12.45 10.93
C PHE A 408 19.03 13.72 11.79
N ASN A 409 17.97 14.51 11.64
CA ASN A 409 17.76 15.69 12.47
C ASN A 409 17.54 15.31 13.94
N ILE A 410 16.66 14.34 14.22
CA ILE A 410 16.42 13.84 15.58
C ILE A 410 17.73 13.27 16.17
N ARG A 411 18.43 12.44 15.44
CA ARG A 411 19.71 11.84 15.88
C ARG A 411 20.75 12.91 16.20
N HIS A 412 20.91 13.89 15.31
CA HIS A 412 21.87 15.00 15.52
C HIS A 412 21.50 15.85 16.73
N ALA A 413 20.25 16.31 16.83
CA ALA A 413 19.78 17.17 17.93
C ALA A 413 19.88 16.48 19.31
N THR A 414 19.68 15.16 19.36
CA THR A 414 19.73 14.36 20.60
C THR A 414 21.10 13.71 20.87
N ARG A 415 22.12 14.05 20.07
CA ARG A 415 23.44 13.40 20.10
C ARG A 415 23.33 11.87 19.97
N ASN A 416 22.49 11.43 19.03
CA ASN A 416 22.19 10.03 18.70
C ASN A 416 21.50 9.21 19.82
N LYS A 417 20.89 9.88 20.81
CA LYS A 417 20.12 9.20 21.87
C LYS A 417 18.72 8.81 21.42
N LYS A 418 18.18 9.47 20.38
CA LYS A 418 16.86 9.27 19.82
C LYS A 418 16.92 9.23 18.30
N SER A 419 15.93 8.61 17.68
CA SER A 419 15.82 8.40 16.24
C SER A 419 14.35 8.42 15.80
N LEU A 420 14.10 8.33 14.51
CA LEU A 420 12.75 8.14 13.97
C LEU A 420 12.11 6.81 14.46
N ASP A 421 12.92 5.78 14.73
CA ASP A 421 12.43 4.52 15.34
C ASP A 421 11.73 4.78 16.69
N ASP A 422 12.24 5.74 17.49
CA ASP A 422 11.61 6.13 18.77
C ASP A 422 10.28 6.87 18.57
N VAL A 423 10.17 7.69 17.51
CA VAL A 423 8.91 8.33 17.14
C VAL A 423 7.88 7.29 16.74
N MET A 424 8.23 6.32 15.89
CA MET A 424 7.32 5.27 15.46
C MET A 424 6.84 4.42 16.64
N ARG A 425 7.73 4.04 17.56
CA ARG A 425 7.34 3.37 18.82
C ARG A 425 6.39 4.21 19.66
N LEU A 426 6.67 5.51 19.83
CA LEU A 426 5.79 6.41 20.56
C LEU A 426 4.39 6.48 19.93
N LEU A 427 4.32 6.62 18.59
CA LEU A 427 3.04 6.65 17.87
C LEU A 427 2.27 5.35 18.06
N TYR A 428 2.95 4.20 17.96
CA TYR A 428 2.33 2.89 18.18
C TYR A 428 1.77 2.75 19.59
N TYR A 429 2.58 2.99 20.63
CA TYR A 429 2.14 2.76 22.01
C TYR A 429 1.14 3.81 22.48
N LYS A 430 1.36 5.10 22.16
CA LYS A 430 0.49 6.19 22.61
C LYS A 430 -0.83 6.22 21.83
N TYR A 431 -0.78 6.29 20.49
CA TYR A 431 -2.01 6.51 19.72
C TYR A 431 -2.77 5.22 19.46
N TYR A 432 -2.10 4.17 18.98
CA TYR A 432 -2.77 2.91 18.74
C TYR A 432 -3.13 2.15 20.02
N LYS A 433 -2.16 1.88 20.91
CA LYS A 433 -2.39 1.03 22.08
C LYS A 433 -3.20 1.73 23.18
N GLN A 434 -2.87 2.96 23.53
CA GLN A 434 -3.50 3.69 24.65
C GLN A 434 -4.74 4.46 24.21
N LEU A 435 -4.61 5.35 23.19
CA LEU A 435 -5.69 6.23 22.74
C LEU A 435 -6.67 5.54 21.79
N LYS A 436 -6.33 4.38 21.22
CA LYS A 436 -7.16 3.61 20.28
C LYS A 436 -7.65 4.42 19.07
N ARG A 437 -6.82 5.34 18.57
CA ARG A 437 -7.10 6.20 17.42
C ARG A 437 -5.83 6.53 16.64
N GLY A 438 -5.98 7.11 15.47
CA GLY A 438 -4.89 7.75 14.73
C GLY A 438 -4.46 9.07 15.37
N PHE A 439 -3.41 9.68 14.83
CA PHE A 439 -2.87 10.98 15.21
C PHE A 439 -3.23 12.05 14.15
N THR A 440 -3.36 13.30 14.58
CA THR A 440 -3.49 14.45 13.67
C THR A 440 -2.11 14.89 13.16
N GLU A 441 -2.07 15.63 12.06
CA GLU A 441 -0.82 16.21 11.52
C GLU A 441 -0.08 17.05 12.59
N GLN A 442 -0.82 17.83 13.37
CA GLN A 442 -0.24 18.65 14.45
C GLN A 442 0.32 17.79 15.59
N GLU A 443 -0.37 16.71 15.96
CA GLU A 443 0.12 15.76 16.96
C GLU A 443 1.40 15.07 16.49
N PHE A 444 1.44 14.61 15.23
CA PHE A 444 2.63 14.02 14.65
C PHE A 444 3.83 14.96 14.72
N ARG A 445 3.66 16.20 14.25
CA ARG A 445 4.70 17.20 14.33
C ARG A 445 5.16 17.44 15.77
N LYS A 446 4.23 17.63 16.70
CA LYS A 446 4.52 17.84 18.12
C LYS A 446 5.32 16.69 18.73
N GLU A 447 4.98 15.43 18.41
CA GLU A 447 5.72 14.28 18.93
C GLU A 447 7.13 14.19 18.32
N CYS A 448 7.30 14.53 17.04
CA CYS A 448 8.63 14.63 16.43
C CYS A 448 9.48 15.73 17.08
N GLU A 449 8.92 16.92 17.30
CA GLU A 449 9.62 18.05 17.94
C GLU A 449 9.98 17.73 19.41
N LYS A 450 9.07 17.07 20.14
CA LYS A 450 9.33 16.59 21.50
C LYS A 450 10.46 15.56 21.52
N MET A 451 10.48 14.63 20.56
CA MET A 451 11.52 13.61 20.45
C MET A 451 12.88 14.23 20.12
N ALA A 452 12.91 15.22 19.23
CA ALA A 452 14.12 15.94 18.85
C ALA A 452 14.61 16.92 19.94
N GLY A 453 13.73 17.36 20.84
CA GLY A 453 14.01 18.42 21.83
C GLY A 453 14.18 19.81 21.20
N THR A 454 13.72 20.01 19.97
CA THR A 454 13.80 21.27 19.22
C THR A 454 12.66 21.37 18.20
N GLN A 455 12.40 22.61 17.74
CA GLN A 455 11.45 22.84 16.65
C GLN A 455 12.00 22.31 15.32
N LEU A 456 11.11 21.77 14.48
CA LEU A 456 11.43 21.16 13.18
C LEU A 456 10.78 21.93 12.02
N ASN A 457 10.63 23.26 12.16
CA ASN A 457 9.94 24.12 11.19
C ASN A 457 10.43 23.90 9.76
N GLU A 458 11.75 23.93 9.56
CA GLU A 458 12.36 23.81 8.23
C GLU A 458 11.98 22.47 7.55
N LEU A 459 11.95 21.38 8.31
CA LEU A 459 11.62 20.07 7.77
C LEU A 459 10.13 19.97 7.38
N PHE A 460 9.24 20.47 8.23
CA PHE A 460 7.80 20.48 7.94
C PHE A 460 7.44 21.48 6.82
N ASP A 461 8.22 22.58 6.65
CA ASP A 461 8.11 23.45 5.49
C ASP A 461 8.43 22.69 4.19
N TYR A 462 9.45 21.82 4.19
CA TYR A 462 9.76 20.98 3.02
C TYR A 462 8.67 19.97 2.68
N ALA A 463 7.94 19.48 3.68
CA ALA A 463 6.81 18.58 3.45
C ALA A 463 5.59 19.31 2.89
N SER A 464 5.28 20.53 3.40
CA SER A 464 4.04 21.26 3.11
C SER A 464 4.16 22.29 1.99
N THR A 465 5.36 22.55 1.50
CA THR A 465 5.62 23.53 0.43
C THR A 465 6.47 22.93 -0.70
N VAL A 466 6.65 23.72 -1.76
CA VAL A 466 7.58 23.41 -2.87
C VAL A 466 9.00 23.94 -2.63
N LYS A 467 9.32 24.35 -1.41
CA LYS A 467 10.65 24.82 -1.04
C LYS A 467 11.68 23.71 -1.25
N ALA A 468 12.79 24.06 -1.92
CA ALA A 468 13.87 23.11 -2.20
C ALA A 468 14.60 22.74 -0.89
N PRO A 469 14.77 21.44 -0.59
CA PRO A 469 15.43 20.99 0.63
C PRO A 469 16.94 21.25 0.62
N ASN A 470 17.49 21.59 1.78
CA ASN A 470 18.94 21.69 1.96
C ASN A 470 19.53 20.29 2.26
N TYR A 471 19.61 19.44 1.24
CA TYR A 471 20.13 18.07 1.38
C TYR A 471 21.53 18.00 2.01
N PRO A 472 22.53 18.83 1.59
CA PRO A 472 23.88 18.77 2.19
C PRO A 472 23.88 18.91 3.70
N LYS A 473 23.07 19.84 4.24
CA LYS A 473 22.94 20.06 5.68
C LYS A 473 22.49 18.79 6.42
N PHE A 474 21.36 18.21 5.99
CA PHE A 474 20.77 17.07 6.70
C PHE A 474 21.56 15.78 6.51
N PHE A 475 22.10 15.56 5.32
CA PHE A 475 22.93 14.37 5.04
C PHE A 475 24.23 14.39 5.85
N ALA A 476 24.82 15.59 6.05
CA ALA A 476 26.00 15.74 6.88
C ALA A 476 25.77 15.33 8.35
N TYR A 477 24.56 15.49 8.89
CA TYR A 477 24.24 15.01 10.25
C TYR A 477 24.47 13.50 10.40
N GLY A 478 24.22 12.72 9.35
CA GLY A 478 24.43 11.26 9.30
C GLY A 478 25.80 10.84 8.78
N GLY A 479 26.75 11.78 8.61
CA GLY A 479 28.07 11.48 8.05
C GLY A 479 28.07 11.16 6.55
N LEU A 480 27.05 11.65 5.82
CA LEU A 480 26.93 11.50 4.39
C LEU A 480 27.22 12.83 3.67
N GLN A 481 27.80 12.71 2.49
CA GLN A 481 27.85 13.82 1.54
C GLN A 481 26.99 13.51 0.33
N ILE A 482 26.40 14.54 -0.25
CA ILE A 482 25.56 14.45 -1.44
C ILE A 482 26.03 15.46 -2.48
N ASP A 483 26.27 14.98 -3.70
CA ASP A 483 26.59 15.84 -4.82
C ASP A 483 25.31 16.20 -5.58
N THR A 484 24.83 17.43 -5.38
CA THR A 484 23.63 17.97 -6.01
C THR A 484 23.89 18.67 -7.35
N ASN A 485 25.16 18.78 -7.77
CA ASN A 485 25.58 19.55 -8.93
C ASN A 485 25.98 18.67 -10.12
N LYS A 486 26.42 17.44 -9.87
CA LYS A 486 26.88 16.53 -10.93
C LYS A 486 25.75 16.20 -11.89
N VAL A 487 25.89 16.67 -13.11
CA VAL A 487 25.01 16.32 -14.23
C VAL A 487 25.54 15.06 -14.91
N VAL A 488 24.65 14.13 -15.14
CA VAL A 488 24.91 12.94 -15.96
C VAL A 488 24.17 13.13 -17.29
N THR A 489 24.90 12.97 -18.38
CA THR A 489 24.32 12.97 -19.71
C THR A 489 24.00 11.54 -20.09
N SER A 490 22.77 11.29 -20.47
CA SER A 490 22.31 10.00 -20.95
C SER A 490 21.94 10.08 -22.44
N THR A 491 21.19 9.14 -22.94
CA THR A 491 20.79 8.92 -24.32
C THR A 491 20.26 10.17 -25.04
N ILE A 492 20.20 10.10 -26.36
CA ILE A 492 19.47 11.03 -27.22
C ILE A 492 18.01 11.09 -26.79
N TRP A 493 17.51 12.31 -26.63
CA TRP A 493 16.22 12.57 -26.02
C TRP A 493 15.47 13.72 -26.72
N ASP A 494 14.20 13.56 -26.87
CA ASP A 494 13.26 14.58 -27.33
C ASP A 494 12.13 14.89 -26.32
N GLY A 495 11.99 14.08 -25.29
CA GLY A 495 10.97 14.21 -24.26
C GLY A 495 9.64 13.50 -24.56
N LEU A 496 9.59 12.65 -25.59
CA LEU A 496 8.39 11.88 -25.91
C LEU A 496 8.35 10.57 -25.13
N ASN A 497 7.24 10.32 -24.44
CA ASN A 497 6.87 8.99 -23.95
C ASN A 497 5.76 8.44 -24.85
N VAL A 498 6.00 7.30 -25.50
CA VAL A 498 5.11 6.74 -26.50
C VAL A 498 4.63 5.35 -26.14
N ARG A 499 3.39 5.04 -26.54
CA ARG A 499 2.76 3.72 -26.44
C ARG A 499 2.37 3.21 -27.82
N GLN A 500 2.63 1.93 -28.08
CA GLN A 500 2.16 1.24 -29.26
C GLN A 500 0.81 0.57 -28.92
N ASP A 501 -0.26 0.99 -29.57
CA ASP A 501 -1.61 0.42 -29.46
C ASP A 501 -1.96 -0.23 -30.82
N GLY A 502 -1.74 -1.54 -30.94
CA GLY A 502 -1.86 -2.22 -32.22
C GLY A 502 -0.93 -1.56 -33.27
N ASP A 503 -1.50 -1.09 -34.38
CA ASP A 503 -0.78 -0.40 -35.46
C ASP A 503 -0.56 1.10 -35.21
N THR A 504 -1.03 1.64 -34.09
CA THR A 504 -1.00 3.07 -33.78
C THR A 504 0.07 3.40 -32.76
N LEU A 505 1.00 4.30 -33.09
CA LEU A 505 1.96 4.87 -32.15
C LEU A 505 1.42 6.16 -31.57
N ARG A 506 1.12 6.16 -30.26
CA ARG A 506 0.48 7.29 -29.57
C ARG A 506 1.41 7.89 -28.51
N ILE A 507 1.38 9.21 -28.37
CA ILE A 507 2.10 9.94 -27.33
C ILE A 507 1.29 9.92 -26.04
N ASN A 508 1.86 9.33 -24.98
CA ASN A 508 1.30 9.31 -23.65
C ASN A 508 1.55 10.61 -22.91
N THR A 509 2.82 11.01 -22.82
CA THR A 509 3.26 12.23 -22.12
C THR A 509 4.37 12.90 -22.93
N VAL A 510 4.51 14.20 -22.73
CA VAL A 510 5.63 14.98 -23.25
C VAL A 510 6.29 15.68 -22.06
N ASP A 511 7.56 15.46 -21.86
CA ASP A 511 8.30 16.07 -20.76
C ASP A 511 8.31 17.59 -20.89
N TYR A 512 8.04 18.28 -19.80
CA TYR A 512 7.98 19.74 -19.78
C TYR A 512 9.31 20.36 -20.20
N GLN A 513 9.26 21.40 -21.04
CA GLN A 513 10.42 22.09 -21.61
C GLN A 513 11.34 21.22 -22.48
N SER A 514 10.95 19.97 -22.79
CA SER A 514 11.69 19.13 -23.75
C SER A 514 11.65 19.70 -25.16
N PRO A 515 12.50 19.20 -26.07
CA PRO A 515 12.45 19.56 -27.50
C PRO A 515 11.06 19.35 -28.13
N ALA A 516 10.40 18.24 -27.82
CA ALA A 516 9.04 17.96 -28.32
C ALA A 516 8.00 18.91 -27.71
N TRP A 517 8.11 19.21 -26.41
CA TRP A 517 7.25 20.20 -25.74
C TRP A 517 7.37 21.59 -26.41
N ASN A 518 8.60 22.03 -26.64
CA ASN A 518 8.88 23.34 -27.25
C ASN A 518 8.47 23.39 -28.73
N ALA A 519 8.44 22.23 -29.41
CA ALA A 519 7.88 22.08 -30.75
C ALA A 519 6.34 22.04 -30.77
N GLY A 520 5.68 22.20 -29.63
CA GLY A 520 4.20 22.25 -29.50
C GLY A 520 3.54 20.88 -29.54
N ILE A 521 4.28 19.80 -29.31
CA ILE A 521 3.74 18.43 -29.19
C ILE A 521 3.17 18.23 -27.79
N ARG A 522 2.06 17.50 -27.69
CA ARG A 522 1.34 17.22 -26.43
C ARG A 522 0.81 15.78 -26.43
N SER A 523 0.45 15.27 -25.26
CA SER A 523 -0.21 13.98 -25.10
C SER A 523 -1.46 13.81 -25.98
N HIS A 524 -1.87 12.57 -26.16
CA HIS A 524 -2.97 12.13 -27.03
C HIS A 524 -2.75 12.36 -28.53
N THR A 525 -1.56 12.80 -28.96
CA THR A 525 -1.17 12.92 -30.37
C THR A 525 -0.78 11.55 -30.92
N VAL A 526 -1.21 11.22 -32.12
CA VAL A 526 -0.79 10.04 -32.89
C VAL A 526 0.42 10.42 -33.74
N ILE A 527 1.45 9.57 -33.73
CA ILE A 527 2.58 9.69 -34.65
C ILE A 527 2.23 8.84 -35.87
N LEU A 528 2.08 9.48 -37.03
CA LEU A 528 1.80 8.82 -38.31
C LEU A 528 3.06 8.39 -39.03
N THR A 529 4.09 9.26 -39.02
CA THR A 529 5.36 9.00 -39.68
C THR A 529 6.54 9.50 -38.87
N VAL A 530 7.69 8.86 -39.00
CA VAL A 530 9.00 9.29 -38.49
C VAL A 530 9.94 9.39 -39.71
N ASN A 531 10.42 10.58 -40.00
CA ASN A 531 11.23 10.89 -41.20
C ASN A 531 10.58 10.40 -42.51
N GLY A 532 9.24 10.44 -42.61
CA GLY A 532 8.47 9.99 -43.77
C GLY A 532 8.15 8.49 -43.83
N VAL A 533 8.72 7.69 -42.93
CA VAL A 533 8.42 6.25 -42.78
C VAL A 533 7.20 6.08 -41.84
N ARG A 534 6.31 5.11 -42.13
CA ARG A 534 5.17 4.79 -41.26
C ARG A 534 5.65 4.55 -39.82
N ALA A 535 5.06 5.22 -38.86
CA ALA A 535 5.51 5.18 -37.49
C ALA A 535 5.21 3.83 -36.83
N SER A 536 6.20 3.34 -36.11
CA SER A 536 6.09 2.28 -35.12
C SER A 536 7.11 2.54 -34.01
N ARG A 537 6.94 1.87 -32.87
CA ARG A 537 7.92 1.99 -31.78
C ARG A 537 9.34 1.65 -32.24
N ASN A 538 9.50 0.60 -33.06
CA ASN A 538 10.80 0.19 -33.57
C ASN A 538 11.42 1.23 -34.52
N VAL A 539 10.63 1.84 -35.41
CA VAL A 539 11.09 2.90 -36.29
C VAL A 539 11.57 4.12 -35.53
N LEU A 540 10.80 4.53 -34.49
CA LEU A 540 11.17 5.66 -33.64
C LEU A 540 12.47 5.39 -32.87
N PHE A 541 12.60 4.24 -32.21
CA PHE A 541 13.81 3.92 -31.43
C PHE A 541 15.05 3.76 -32.29
N ARG A 542 14.97 3.12 -33.48
CA ARG A 542 16.10 3.08 -34.42
C ARG A 542 16.51 4.49 -34.84
N THR A 543 15.54 5.38 -35.09
CA THR A 543 15.84 6.78 -35.39
C THR A 543 16.60 7.48 -34.27
N TYR A 544 16.32 7.14 -33.01
CA TYR A 544 17.06 7.67 -31.86
C TYR A 544 18.47 7.08 -31.76
N GLU A 545 18.64 5.78 -32.02
CA GLU A 545 19.97 5.11 -32.05
C GLU A 545 20.90 5.72 -33.09
N ASP A 546 20.37 6.11 -34.26
CA ASP A 546 21.12 6.70 -35.34
C ASP A 546 21.33 8.23 -35.21
N ALA A 547 20.60 8.88 -34.30
CA ALA A 547 20.61 10.34 -34.15
C ALA A 547 21.83 10.84 -33.36
N GLN A 548 22.28 12.05 -33.71
CA GLN A 548 23.30 12.79 -32.98
C GLN A 548 22.66 14.02 -32.30
N PRO A 549 23.21 14.50 -31.16
CA PRO A 549 22.76 15.74 -30.55
C PRO A 549 22.77 16.89 -31.58
N GLY A 550 21.65 17.62 -31.68
CA GLY A 550 21.45 18.70 -32.63
C GLY A 550 20.81 18.28 -33.96
N ALA A 551 20.71 16.99 -34.26
CA ALA A 551 19.96 16.49 -35.43
C ALA A 551 18.46 16.80 -35.28
N PHE A 552 17.76 16.85 -36.42
CA PHE A 552 16.32 17.01 -36.46
C PHE A 552 15.64 15.73 -36.95
N ILE A 553 14.60 15.29 -36.22
CA ILE A 553 13.66 14.29 -36.70
C ILE A 553 12.39 14.98 -37.18
N ARG A 554 11.76 14.44 -38.23
CA ARG A 554 10.47 14.91 -38.73
C ARG A 554 9.39 13.92 -38.29
N LEU A 555 8.38 14.43 -37.59
CA LEU A 555 7.26 13.64 -37.11
C LEU A 555 5.98 14.09 -37.83
N GLY A 556 5.36 13.20 -38.61
CA GLY A 556 4.01 13.39 -39.11
C GLY A 556 3.05 13.04 -37.97
N LEU A 557 2.25 14.00 -37.55
CA LEU A 557 1.40 13.94 -36.35
C LEU A 557 -0.05 14.12 -36.71
N GLU A 558 -0.96 13.50 -35.93
CA GLU A 558 -2.39 13.73 -35.98
C GLU A 558 -2.94 13.92 -34.55
N LYS A 559 -3.67 15.02 -34.37
CA LYS A 559 -4.41 15.30 -33.13
C LYS A 559 -5.74 15.97 -33.47
N ASP A 560 -6.83 15.45 -32.91
CA ASP A 560 -8.20 15.98 -33.11
C ASP A 560 -8.56 16.12 -34.62
N GLY A 561 -8.11 15.15 -35.44
CA GLY A 561 -8.32 15.13 -36.90
C GLY A 561 -7.39 16.05 -37.70
N ILE A 562 -6.56 16.85 -37.03
CA ILE A 562 -5.61 17.77 -37.69
C ILE A 562 -4.28 17.07 -37.89
N LYS A 563 -3.82 16.99 -39.16
CA LYS A 563 -2.50 16.44 -39.52
C LYS A 563 -1.51 17.56 -39.71
N LYS A 564 -0.31 17.39 -39.15
CA LYS A 564 0.81 18.32 -39.35
C LYS A 564 2.15 17.59 -39.30
N GLU A 565 3.16 18.15 -39.96
CA GLU A 565 4.56 17.73 -39.80
C GLU A 565 5.25 18.68 -38.83
N VAL A 566 6.00 18.12 -37.85
CA VAL A 566 6.76 18.87 -36.86
C VAL A 566 8.21 18.40 -36.89
N LYS A 567 9.15 19.34 -36.86
CA LYS A 567 10.57 19.07 -36.69
C LYS A 567 10.94 19.17 -35.21
N VAL A 568 11.52 18.11 -34.68
CA VAL A 568 11.99 18.06 -33.29
C VAL A 568 13.49 17.96 -33.28
N LYS A 569 14.17 18.87 -32.57
CA LYS A 569 15.63 18.86 -32.41
C LYS A 569 15.99 17.86 -31.34
N MET A 570 16.84 16.90 -31.67
CA MET A 570 17.33 15.92 -30.70
C MET A 570 18.38 16.55 -29.79
N THR A 571 18.29 16.24 -28.50
CA THR A 571 19.26 16.70 -27.49
C THR A 571 19.71 15.52 -26.63
N GLU A 572 20.63 15.76 -25.73
CA GLU A 572 20.98 14.82 -24.67
C GLU A 572 20.09 15.07 -23.48
N LEU A 573 19.60 14.02 -22.84
CA LEU A 573 18.96 14.14 -21.53
C LEU A 573 20.04 14.43 -20.48
N ARG A 574 19.89 15.53 -19.76
CA ARG A 574 20.81 15.95 -18.69
C ARG A 574 20.08 15.97 -17.36
N GLU A 575 20.50 15.09 -16.46
CA GLU A 575 19.89 14.95 -15.15
C GLU A 575 20.92 15.11 -14.04
N LYS A 576 20.51 15.69 -12.92
CA LYS A 576 21.33 15.70 -11.69
C LYS A 576 21.38 14.30 -11.09
N ASN A 577 22.57 13.85 -10.71
CA ASN A 577 22.79 12.49 -10.25
C ASN A 577 22.46 12.30 -8.76
N TYR A 578 22.56 13.34 -7.95
CA TYR A 578 22.35 13.29 -6.48
C TYR A 578 23.18 12.18 -5.80
N LYS A 579 24.46 12.03 -6.19
CA LYS A 579 25.31 10.95 -5.69
C LYS A 579 25.53 11.07 -4.18
N ILE A 580 25.13 10.04 -3.43
CA ILE A 580 25.31 9.91 -1.99
C ILE A 580 26.55 9.05 -1.72
N THR A 581 27.43 9.52 -0.83
CA THR A 581 28.59 8.76 -0.35
C THR A 581 28.86 9.06 1.12
N PRO A 582 29.47 8.13 1.89
CA PRO A 582 29.98 8.45 3.21
C PRO A 582 31.04 9.55 3.14
N MET A 583 31.09 10.42 4.14
CA MET A 583 32.17 11.38 4.29
C MET A 583 33.49 10.67 4.57
N GLN A 584 34.58 11.16 3.98
CA GLN A 584 35.93 10.61 4.25
C GLN A 584 36.36 10.85 5.70
N HIS A 585 35.99 12.00 6.26
CA HIS A 585 36.28 12.40 7.64
C HIS A 585 34.97 12.72 8.35
N MET A 586 34.53 11.81 9.20
CA MET A 586 33.38 11.99 10.08
C MET A 586 33.87 12.39 11.47
N ASP A 587 33.20 13.33 12.10
CA ASP A 587 33.37 13.53 13.54
C ASP A 587 32.78 12.35 14.35
N ALA A 588 32.97 12.36 15.66
CA ALA A 588 32.53 11.28 16.54
C ALA A 588 31.00 11.10 16.53
N LEU A 589 30.23 12.20 16.43
CA LEU A 589 28.77 12.15 16.39
C LEU A 589 28.27 11.62 15.04
N GLN A 590 28.81 12.13 13.95
CA GLN A 590 28.51 11.64 12.59
C GLN A 590 28.79 10.15 12.45
N SER A 591 29.97 9.69 12.91
CA SER A 591 30.34 8.27 12.89
C SER A 591 29.38 7.41 13.74
N SER A 592 28.97 7.91 14.92
CA SER A 592 27.99 7.23 15.77
C SER A 592 26.62 7.14 15.09
N ILE A 593 26.12 8.23 14.48
CA ILE A 593 24.85 8.25 13.77
C ILE A 593 24.89 7.30 12.58
N TYR A 594 25.92 7.40 11.74
CA TYR A 594 26.08 6.53 10.58
C TYR A 594 26.02 5.04 10.95
N LYS A 595 26.81 4.61 11.93
CA LYS A 595 26.85 3.20 12.37
C LYS A 595 25.52 2.72 12.91
N SER A 596 24.88 3.50 13.79
CA SER A 596 23.58 3.10 14.36
C SER A 596 22.45 3.12 13.33
N TRP A 597 22.52 4.03 12.36
CA TRP A 597 21.54 4.12 11.27
C TRP A 597 21.58 2.91 10.36
N ILE A 598 22.76 2.50 9.89
CA ILE A 598 22.94 1.33 9.01
C ILE A 598 22.91 -0.02 9.73
N GLY A 599 22.79 -0.05 11.07
CA GLY A 599 22.69 -1.29 11.85
C GLY A 599 24.03 -2.01 12.06
N LYS A 600 25.10 -1.28 12.39
CA LYS A 600 26.43 -1.84 12.74
C LYS A 600 26.79 -1.52 14.17
#